data_42607fb8d81855a9cade019e59fd1fca
#
_entry.id   42607fb8d81855a9cade019e59fd1fca
#
_cell.length_a   1.000
_cell.length_b   1.000
_cell.length_c   1.000
_cell.angle_alpha   90.00
_cell.angle_beta   90.00
_cell.angle_gamma   90.00
#
_symmetry.space_group_name_H-M   'P 1'
#
loop_
_entity.id
_entity.type
_entity.pdbx_description
1 polymer ?
#
loop_
_entity_poly.entity_id
_entity_poly.type
_entity_poly.pdbx_seq_one_letter_code
_entity_poly.pdbx_strand_id
1 'polypeptide(L)'
;MKKLSLKSFVLPFLSFFLAIFIGGLLIAFSDPKVLMLRGDFLEMLRVGANTAWSAYVALFQGAIYDPNLAAKGGGQGFYPLSETLVVSGPLILAGLAVALAFRAGLFNIGAQGQFIFGAIGASYIGFTFDLPPVIHVIAAITFGMVLGGLWGGIAGLLKARTGAHEVIVTIMLNYVAANFILWLLNTKAFLREGRTDPIAPEVLPNSRLPRFFGEEFRVSAAILIALLAAWLVSVLLDRTTWGYQFKAVGANSTAAKTAGMSVPFVMTSVMIVCGAIAGLGGAVNVLGAEYALTTGVAGSFGFDAITVALLGRAKPLGVVLSAFLFAGLRVGGQMMQARTDTPLDLILIVQALIILFIAAPALVKGIFRLKNVSASTGMAAKGWNG
;
A
#
# COMPACT_ATOMS: atom_id res chain seq x y z
N MET A 1 22.47 -13.22 13.92
CA MET A 1 21.01 -13.39 13.98
C MET A 1 20.53 -13.11 15.39
N LYS A 2 19.93 -11.93 15.65
CA LYS A 2 19.31 -11.66 16.96
C LYS A 2 18.11 -12.59 17.10
N LYS A 3 18.11 -13.49 18.12
CA LYS A 3 16.95 -14.31 18.47
C LYS A 3 15.73 -13.39 18.57
N LEU A 4 14.73 -13.60 17.72
CA LEU A 4 13.42 -12.97 17.83
C LEU A 4 12.84 -13.42 19.19
N SER A 5 12.87 -12.56 20.19
CA SER A 5 12.28 -12.90 21.47
C SER A 5 10.76 -12.91 21.32
N LEU A 6 10.09 -13.93 21.83
CA LEU A 6 8.64 -14.05 21.88
C LEU A 6 7.97 -12.75 22.39
N LYS A 7 8.65 -12.05 23.30
CA LYS A 7 8.25 -10.75 23.85
C LYS A 7 8.10 -9.63 22.80
N SER A 8 8.78 -9.73 21.64
CA SER A 8 8.69 -8.71 20.59
C SER A 8 7.37 -8.81 19.78
N PHE A 9 6.71 -9.96 19.81
CA PHE A 9 5.45 -10.19 19.08
C PHE A 9 4.20 -9.95 19.93
N VAL A 10 4.33 -9.95 21.26
CA VAL A 10 3.19 -9.79 22.18
C VAL A 10 2.48 -8.46 21.96
N LEU A 11 3.22 -7.36 21.84
CA LEU A 11 2.63 -6.04 21.67
C LEU A 11 1.86 -5.88 20.33
N PRO A 12 2.45 -6.21 19.16
CA PRO A 12 1.72 -6.20 17.89
C PRO A 12 0.49 -7.11 17.89
N PHE A 13 0.60 -8.30 18.50
CA PHE A 13 -0.52 -9.23 18.61
C PHE A 13 -1.67 -8.66 19.46
N LEU A 14 -1.35 -8.10 20.64
CA LEU A 14 -2.35 -7.46 21.50
C LEU A 14 -2.98 -6.22 20.83
N SER A 15 -2.18 -5.45 20.07
CA SER A 15 -2.67 -4.31 19.31
C SER A 15 -3.68 -4.73 18.25
N PHE A 16 -3.36 -5.80 17.51
CA PHE A 16 -4.25 -6.34 16.50
C PHE A 16 -5.53 -6.91 17.12
N PHE A 17 -5.41 -7.69 18.19
CA PHE A 17 -6.55 -8.25 18.91
C PHE A 17 -7.47 -7.16 19.46
N LEU A 18 -6.91 -6.10 20.06
CA LEU A 18 -7.68 -4.98 20.58
C LEU A 18 -8.43 -4.23 19.48
N ALA A 19 -7.78 -4.02 18.32
CA ALA A 19 -8.42 -3.39 17.17
C ALA A 19 -9.59 -4.22 16.64
N ILE A 20 -9.41 -5.53 16.50
CA ILE A 20 -10.47 -6.46 16.09
C ILE A 20 -11.61 -6.48 17.11
N PHE A 21 -11.29 -6.51 18.41
CA PHE A 21 -12.31 -6.49 19.46
C PHE A 21 -13.16 -5.20 19.44
N ILE A 22 -12.51 -4.03 19.37
CA ILE A 22 -13.21 -2.75 19.27
C ILE A 22 -13.99 -2.64 17.95
N GLY A 23 -13.38 -3.09 16.85
CA GLY A 23 -14.06 -3.17 15.56
C GLY A 23 -15.31 -4.04 15.59
N GLY A 24 -15.25 -5.19 16.26
CA GLY A 24 -16.40 -6.07 16.46
C GLY A 24 -17.53 -5.40 17.26
N LEU A 25 -17.18 -4.65 18.31
CA LEU A 25 -18.16 -3.85 19.05
C LEU A 25 -18.81 -2.78 18.15
N LEU A 26 -18.02 -2.08 17.35
CA LEU A 26 -18.53 -1.07 16.43
C LEU A 26 -19.46 -1.69 15.38
N ILE A 27 -19.11 -2.84 14.80
CA ILE A 27 -19.98 -3.58 13.88
C ILE A 27 -21.28 -3.97 14.57
N ALA A 28 -21.22 -4.55 15.77
CA ALA A 28 -22.39 -4.97 16.52
C ALA A 28 -23.33 -3.78 16.80
N PHE A 29 -22.81 -2.66 17.29
CA PHE A 29 -23.61 -1.48 17.63
C PHE A 29 -24.00 -0.62 16.43
N SER A 30 -23.47 -0.86 15.25
CA SER A 30 -23.87 -0.18 14.01
C SER A 30 -25.03 -0.88 13.31
N ASP A 31 -25.36 -2.12 13.67
CA ASP A 31 -26.47 -2.87 13.09
C ASP A 31 -27.82 -2.35 13.63
N PRO A 32 -28.73 -1.86 12.77
CA PRO A 32 -30.06 -1.42 13.19
C PRO A 32 -30.86 -2.49 13.95
N LYS A 33 -30.67 -3.78 13.60
CA LYS A 33 -31.32 -4.90 14.27
C LYS A 33 -30.93 -5.00 15.74
N VAL A 34 -29.65 -4.76 16.04
CA VAL A 34 -29.13 -4.76 17.43
C VAL A 34 -29.67 -3.55 18.19
N LEU A 35 -29.74 -2.38 17.52
CA LEU A 35 -30.26 -1.15 18.15
C LEU A 35 -31.76 -1.23 18.50
N MET A 36 -32.54 -2.01 17.78
CA MET A 36 -33.96 -2.23 18.07
C MET A 36 -34.19 -3.06 19.32
N LEU A 37 -33.23 -3.82 19.79
CA LEU A 37 -33.32 -4.70 20.96
C LEU A 37 -32.95 -4.01 22.28
N ARG A 38 -33.03 -2.69 22.37
CA ARG A 38 -32.66 -1.89 23.58
C ARG A 38 -33.38 -2.28 24.85
N GLY A 39 -34.52 -2.99 24.77
CA GLY A 39 -35.27 -3.49 25.92
C GLY A 39 -34.77 -4.83 26.49
N ASP A 40 -34.02 -5.62 25.73
CA ASP A 40 -33.49 -6.90 26.13
C ASP A 40 -31.96 -6.93 25.96
N PHE A 41 -31.23 -6.63 27.03
CA PHE A 41 -29.79 -6.51 27.02
C PHE A 41 -29.09 -7.84 26.64
N LEU A 42 -29.62 -8.97 27.07
CA LEU A 42 -29.01 -10.27 26.80
C LEU A 42 -29.15 -10.65 25.32
N GLU A 43 -30.34 -10.44 24.75
CA GLU A 43 -30.58 -10.68 23.33
C GLU A 43 -29.81 -9.70 22.45
N MET A 44 -29.72 -8.42 22.85
CA MET A 44 -28.89 -7.42 22.18
C MET A 44 -27.42 -7.85 22.10
N LEU A 45 -26.84 -8.37 23.19
CA LEU A 45 -25.48 -8.86 23.20
C LEU A 45 -25.31 -10.10 22.31
N ARG A 46 -26.27 -11.03 22.35
CA ARG A 46 -26.24 -12.25 21.54
C ARG A 46 -26.32 -11.93 20.04
N VAL A 47 -27.29 -11.11 19.66
CA VAL A 47 -27.44 -10.70 18.24
C VAL A 47 -26.24 -9.90 17.79
N GLY A 48 -25.75 -8.94 18.59
CA GLY A 48 -24.56 -8.15 18.27
C GLY A 48 -23.29 -9.01 18.11
N ALA A 49 -23.08 -9.99 18.97
CA ALA A 49 -21.98 -10.93 18.85
C ALA A 49 -22.06 -11.77 17.57
N ASN A 50 -23.27 -12.23 17.22
CA ASN A 50 -23.50 -12.99 15.99
C ASN A 50 -23.28 -12.13 14.74
N THR A 51 -23.72 -10.86 14.75
CA THR A 51 -23.48 -9.90 13.65
C THR A 51 -21.98 -9.67 13.46
N ALA A 52 -21.24 -9.39 14.54
CA ALA A 52 -19.80 -9.17 14.48
C ALA A 52 -19.07 -10.45 14.00
N TRP A 53 -19.48 -11.61 14.49
CA TRP A 53 -18.90 -12.90 14.07
C TRP A 53 -19.14 -13.19 12.60
N SER A 54 -20.38 -13.03 12.10
CA SER A 54 -20.71 -13.24 10.69
C SER A 54 -19.96 -12.27 9.77
N ALA A 55 -19.79 -11.01 10.19
CA ALA A 55 -19.02 -10.02 9.47
C ALA A 55 -17.53 -10.44 9.36
N TYR A 56 -16.92 -10.88 10.45
CA TYR A 56 -15.52 -11.34 10.42
C TYR A 56 -15.33 -12.65 9.65
N VAL A 57 -16.30 -13.57 9.70
CA VAL A 57 -16.28 -14.78 8.86
C VAL A 57 -16.36 -14.39 7.39
N ALA A 58 -17.27 -13.50 7.02
CA ALA A 58 -17.38 -12.99 5.65
C ALA A 58 -16.10 -12.27 5.18
N LEU A 59 -15.46 -11.47 6.06
CA LEU A 59 -14.19 -10.84 5.80
C LEU A 59 -13.09 -11.86 5.53
N PHE A 60 -12.96 -12.88 6.36
CA PHE A 60 -11.96 -13.95 6.18
C PHE A 60 -12.19 -14.74 4.90
N GLN A 61 -13.46 -15.10 4.64
CA GLN A 61 -13.85 -15.80 3.42
C GLN A 61 -13.57 -14.96 2.18
N GLY A 62 -13.80 -13.66 2.24
CA GLY A 62 -13.50 -12.74 1.15
C GLY A 62 -12.01 -12.44 0.97
N ALA A 63 -11.17 -12.64 1.99
CA ALA A 63 -9.74 -12.39 1.93
C ALA A 63 -8.90 -13.59 1.53
N ILE A 64 -9.30 -14.81 1.95
CA ILE A 64 -8.44 -16.00 1.88
C ILE A 64 -9.12 -17.16 1.18
N TYR A 65 -10.26 -17.64 1.71
CA TYR A 65 -10.88 -18.87 1.23
C TYR A 65 -12.39 -18.85 1.41
N ASP A 66 -13.12 -19.08 0.33
CA ASP A 66 -14.59 -19.14 0.34
C ASP A 66 -15.09 -20.56 0.09
N PRO A 67 -15.69 -21.22 1.11
CA PRO A 67 -16.26 -22.56 0.97
C PRO A 67 -17.37 -22.65 -0.10
N ASN A 68 -18.14 -21.57 -0.30
CA ASN A 68 -19.21 -21.56 -1.30
C ASN A 68 -18.66 -21.57 -2.73
N LEU A 69 -17.53 -20.89 -2.97
CA LEU A 69 -16.83 -20.95 -4.25
C LEU A 69 -16.12 -22.30 -4.42
N ALA A 70 -15.61 -22.90 -3.36
CA ALA A 70 -14.98 -24.21 -3.41
C ALA A 70 -15.95 -25.31 -3.90
N ALA A 71 -17.23 -25.19 -3.58
CA ALA A 71 -18.27 -26.12 -4.05
C ALA A 71 -18.44 -26.13 -5.57
N LYS A 72 -17.96 -25.09 -6.29
CA LYS A 72 -17.98 -25.01 -7.75
C LYS A 72 -16.85 -25.80 -8.41
N GLY A 73 -15.89 -26.30 -7.65
CA GLY A 73 -14.73 -27.06 -8.13
C GLY A 73 -13.58 -26.18 -8.64
N GLY A 74 -12.58 -26.77 -9.30
CA GLY A 74 -11.49 -26.05 -9.98
C GLY A 74 -10.57 -25.21 -9.09
N GLY A 75 -10.60 -25.41 -7.74
CA GLY A 75 -9.81 -24.58 -6.85
C GLY A 75 -10.40 -23.18 -6.58
N GLN A 76 -11.62 -22.90 -7.05
CA GLN A 76 -12.26 -21.56 -6.94
C GLN A 76 -12.44 -21.09 -5.49
N GLY A 77 -12.36 -21.98 -4.50
CA GLY A 77 -12.33 -21.60 -3.08
C GLY A 77 -11.18 -20.63 -2.73
N PHE A 78 -10.08 -20.63 -3.50
CA PHE A 78 -8.95 -19.73 -3.33
C PHE A 78 -9.03 -18.44 -4.18
N TYR A 79 -10.14 -18.21 -4.89
CA TYR A 79 -10.34 -16.97 -5.64
C TYR A 79 -10.16 -15.71 -4.77
N PRO A 80 -10.68 -15.64 -3.53
CA PRO A 80 -10.45 -14.48 -2.65
C PRO A 80 -8.96 -14.25 -2.35
N LEU A 81 -8.19 -15.32 -2.13
CA LEU A 81 -6.74 -15.18 -1.95
C LEU A 81 -6.07 -14.62 -3.20
N SER A 82 -6.51 -15.04 -4.38
CA SER A 82 -5.99 -14.49 -5.63
C SER A 82 -6.22 -12.98 -5.74
N GLU A 83 -7.41 -12.49 -5.40
CA GLU A 83 -7.71 -11.05 -5.39
C GLU A 83 -6.86 -10.29 -4.34
N THR A 84 -6.66 -10.88 -3.16
CA THR A 84 -5.74 -10.36 -2.15
C THR A 84 -4.32 -10.23 -2.69
N LEU A 85 -3.83 -11.21 -3.44
CA LEU A 85 -2.50 -11.16 -4.06
C LEU A 85 -2.42 -10.07 -5.16
N VAL A 86 -3.47 -9.91 -5.97
CA VAL A 86 -3.55 -8.85 -6.99
C VAL A 86 -3.41 -7.47 -6.37
N VAL A 87 -4.13 -7.18 -5.28
CA VAL A 87 -4.08 -5.90 -4.57
C VAL A 87 -2.76 -5.73 -3.82
N SER A 88 -2.17 -6.83 -3.30
CA SER A 88 -0.92 -6.78 -2.53
C SER A 88 0.27 -6.30 -3.36
N GLY A 89 0.38 -6.67 -4.63
CA GLY A 89 1.52 -6.32 -5.48
C GLY A 89 1.78 -4.82 -5.55
N PRO A 90 0.84 -4.03 -6.09
CA PRO A 90 0.94 -2.56 -6.13
C PRO A 90 1.12 -1.93 -4.74
N LEU A 91 0.46 -2.46 -3.72
CA LEU A 91 0.55 -1.95 -2.35
C LEU A 91 1.92 -2.20 -1.69
N ILE A 92 2.55 -3.35 -1.96
CA ILE A 92 3.94 -3.62 -1.55
C ILE A 92 4.87 -2.56 -2.15
N LEU A 93 4.76 -2.30 -3.45
CA LEU A 93 5.64 -1.37 -4.17
C LEU A 93 5.46 0.07 -3.65
N ALA A 94 4.23 0.53 -3.53
CA ALA A 94 3.96 1.84 -2.94
C ALA A 94 4.47 1.92 -1.48
N GLY A 95 4.26 0.88 -0.67
CA GLY A 95 4.74 0.79 0.71
C GLY A 95 6.26 0.78 0.81
N LEU A 96 6.98 0.11 -0.10
CA LEU A 96 8.44 0.14 -0.17
C LEU A 96 8.97 1.52 -0.51
N ALA A 97 8.32 2.25 -1.42
CA ALA A 97 8.67 3.63 -1.75
C ALA A 97 8.62 4.54 -0.52
N VAL A 98 7.53 4.47 0.25
CA VAL A 98 7.40 5.25 1.49
C VAL A 98 8.37 4.78 2.56
N ALA A 99 8.55 3.47 2.73
CA ALA A 99 9.47 2.90 3.71
C ALA A 99 10.93 3.31 3.45
N LEU A 100 11.34 3.38 2.18
CA LEU A 100 12.67 3.85 1.79
C LEU A 100 12.87 5.32 2.15
N ALA A 101 11.88 6.18 1.87
CA ALA A 101 11.91 7.59 2.26
C ALA A 101 12.05 7.75 3.78
N PHE A 102 11.28 7.00 4.58
CA PHE A 102 11.37 7.02 6.04
C PHE A 102 12.76 6.61 6.56
N ARG A 103 13.43 5.67 5.88
CA ARG A 103 14.81 5.28 6.24
C ARG A 103 15.82 6.39 5.98
N ALA A 104 15.53 7.27 5.03
CA ALA A 104 16.36 8.44 4.70
C ALA A 104 15.93 9.71 5.46
N GLY A 105 15.04 9.59 6.45
CA GLY A 105 14.55 10.74 7.23
C GLY A 105 13.64 11.67 6.46
N LEU A 106 13.05 11.22 5.33
CA LEU A 106 12.14 11.99 4.51
C LEU A 106 10.71 11.45 4.62
N PHE A 107 9.74 12.35 4.62
CA PHE A 107 8.32 12.00 4.57
C PHE A 107 7.79 12.10 3.15
N ASN A 108 7.72 10.96 2.43
CA ASN A 108 7.14 10.91 1.09
C ASN A 108 5.64 10.57 1.16
N ILE A 109 4.80 11.61 1.24
CA ILE A 109 3.34 11.45 1.11
C ILE A 109 2.94 11.42 -0.38
N GLY A 110 3.88 11.71 -1.29
CA GLY A 110 3.69 11.80 -2.73
C GLY A 110 3.60 10.47 -3.47
N ALA A 111 3.61 9.34 -2.77
CA ALA A 111 3.52 8.03 -3.41
C ALA A 111 2.29 7.88 -4.31
N GLN A 112 1.18 8.57 -3.99
CA GLN A 112 -0.04 8.57 -4.81
C GLN A 112 0.21 9.18 -6.20
N GLY A 113 0.81 10.37 -6.27
CA GLY A 113 1.14 11.02 -7.54
C GLY A 113 2.22 10.28 -8.33
N GLN A 114 3.22 9.75 -7.63
CA GLN A 114 4.29 8.94 -8.23
C GLN A 114 3.71 7.65 -8.87
N PHE A 115 2.75 7.02 -8.20
CA PHE A 115 2.01 5.86 -8.70
C PHE A 115 1.20 6.22 -9.96
N ILE A 116 0.47 7.35 -9.93
CA ILE A 116 -0.31 7.84 -11.08
C ILE A 116 0.60 8.05 -12.29
N PHE A 117 1.73 8.74 -12.14
CA PHE A 117 2.66 8.97 -13.24
C PHE A 117 3.28 7.68 -13.75
N GLY A 118 3.53 6.71 -12.88
CA GLY A 118 3.95 5.37 -13.28
C GLY A 118 2.89 4.65 -14.11
N ALA A 119 1.63 4.72 -13.71
CA ALA A 119 0.50 4.16 -14.44
C ALA A 119 0.31 4.82 -15.80
N ILE A 120 0.43 6.16 -15.89
CA ILE A 120 0.38 6.92 -17.14
C ILE A 120 1.48 6.44 -18.10
N GLY A 121 2.73 6.36 -17.61
CA GLY A 121 3.85 5.94 -18.45
C GLY A 121 3.70 4.52 -18.98
N ALA A 122 3.35 3.58 -18.11
CA ALA A 122 3.17 2.19 -18.50
C ALA A 122 1.99 2.02 -19.46
N SER A 123 0.88 2.72 -19.23
CA SER A 123 -0.28 2.71 -20.10
C SER A 123 0.03 3.24 -21.49
N TYR A 124 0.74 4.39 -21.57
CA TYR A 124 1.12 5.00 -22.84
C TYR A 124 1.95 4.06 -23.72
N ILE A 125 2.99 3.45 -23.17
CA ILE A 125 3.77 2.45 -23.90
C ILE A 125 2.88 1.24 -24.25
N GLY A 126 2.04 0.80 -23.30
CA GLY A 126 1.23 -0.40 -23.41
C GLY A 126 0.18 -0.37 -24.49
N PHE A 127 -0.39 0.80 -24.86
CA PHE A 127 -1.40 0.89 -25.91
C PHE A 127 -0.88 1.52 -27.22
N THR A 128 0.24 2.27 -27.18
CA THR A 128 0.74 3.01 -28.35
C THR A 128 1.65 2.17 -29.24
N PHE A 129 2.49 1.35 -28.64
CA PHE A 129 3.52 0.57 -29.36
C PHE A 129 3.13 -0.90 -29.42
N ASP A 130 3.37 -1.53 -30.55
CA ASP A 130 3.23 -2.99 -30.70
C ASP A 130 4.64 -3.61 -30.75
N LEU A 131 5.13 -4.06 -29.60
CA LEU A 131 6.44 -4.65 -29.43
C LEU A 131 6.33 -6.15 -29.09
N PRO A 132 7.38 -6.93 -29.29
CA PRO A 132 7.41 -8.33 -28.82
C PRO A 132 7.10 -8.42 -27.32
N PRO A 133 6.38 -9.45 -26.84
CA PRO A 133 5.78 -9.46 -25.49
C PRO A 133 6.74 -9.12 -24.37
N VAL A 134 7.92 -9.74 -24.28
CA VAL A 134 8.88 -9.50 -23.20
C VAL A 134 9.44 -8.06 -23.25
N ILE A 135 9.79 -7.60 -24.45
CA ILE A 135 10.34 -6.25 -24.65
C ILE A 135 9.27 -5.21 -24.31
N HIS A 136 8.03 -5.46 -24.71
CA HIS A 136 6.89 -4.56 -24.47
C HIS A 136 6.66 -4.36 -22.97
N VAL A 137 6.58 -5.44 -22.20
CA VAL A 137 6.41 -5.39 -20.74
C VAL A 137 7.57 -4.64 -20.08
N ILE A 138 8.82 -4.94 -20.47
CA ILE A 138 10.02 -4.28 -19.90
C ILE A 138 10.00 -2.79 -20.23
N ALA A 139 9.70 -2.41 -21.47
CA ALA A 139 9.63 -1.01 -21.89
C ALA A 139 8.54 -0.24 -21.14
N ALA A 140 7.34 -0.83 -21.02
CA ALA A 140 6.22 -0.22 -20.31
C ALA A 140 6.54 -0.02 -18.82
N ILE A 141 7.07 -1.04 -18.15
CA ILE A 141 7.48 -0.97 -16.74
C ILE A 141 8.60 0.08 -16.56
N THR A 142 9.62 0.05 -17.40
CA THR A 142 10.76 0.97 -17.28
C THR A 142 10.31 2.41 -17.47
N PHE A 143 9.46 2.68 -18.46
CA PHE A 143 8.94 4.03 -18.69
C PHE A 143 8.05 4.51 -17.52
N GLY A 144 7.22 3.62 -16.96
CA GLY A 144 6.47 3.90 -15.74
C GLY A 144 7.36 4.23 -14.55
N MET A 145 8.43 3.48 -14.34
CA MET A 145 9.43 3.76 -13.30
C MET A 145 10.12 5.12 -13.51
N VAL A 146 10.48 5.44 -14.75
CA VAL A 146 11.11 6.73 -15.09
C VAL A 146 10.18 7.88 -14.79
N LEU A 147 8.91 7.85 -15.24
CA LEU A 147 7.97 8.93 -14.97
C LEU A 147 7.65 9.09 -13.49
N GLY A 148 7.44 7.98 -12.76
CA GLY A 148 7.27 8.01 -11.31
C GLY A 148 8.51 8.56 -10.60
N GLY A 149 9.70 8.17 -11.03
CA GLY A 149 10.98 8.67 -10.52
C GLY A 149 11.19 10.16 -10.77
N LEU A 150 10.89 10.65 -11.97
CA LEU A 150 10.94 12.08 -12.30
C LEU A 150 9.95 12.87 -11.42
N TRP A 151 8.73 12.36 -11.25
CA TRP A 151 7.73 12.99 -10.40
C TRP A 151 8.17 13.09 -8.94
N GLY A 152 8.73 12.02 -8.39
CA GLY A 152 9.33 12.03 -7.05
C GLY A 152 10.54 12.96 -6.97
N GLY A 153 11.36 13.00 -8.03
CA GLY A 153 12.54 13.85 -8.15
C GLY A 153 12.24 15.35 -8.04
N ILE A 154 11.05 15.79 -8.50
CA ILE A 154 10.61 17.19 -8.34
C ILE A 154 10.61 17.58 -6.86
N ALA A 155 9.96 16.77 -6.00
CA ALA A 155 9.91 17.05 -4.57
C ALA A 155 11.30 16.99 -3.92
N GLY A 156 12.12 16.01 -4.31
CA GLY A 156 13.50 15.88 -3.83
C GLY A 156 14.36 17.08 -4.21
N LEU A 157 14.25 17.57 -5.45
CA LEU A 157 15.00 18.71 -5.94
C LEU A 157 14.59 20.02 -5.25
N LEU A 158 13.28 20.24 -5.08
CA LEU A 158 12.76 21.39 -4.36
C LEU A 158 13.26 21.39 -2.90
N LYS A 159 13.17 20.27 -2.21
CA LYS A 159 13.73 20.11 -0.86
C LYS A 159 15.21 20.46 -0.82
N ALA A 160 15.99 19.90 -1.75
CA ALA A 160 17.44 20.02 -1.77
C ALA A 160 17.93 21.45 -2.09
N ARG A 161 17.20 22.20 -2.97
CA ARG A 161 17.62 23.52 -3.43
C ARG A 161 16.99 24.68 -2.67
N THR A 162 15.73 24.57 -2.28
CA THR A 162 14.97 25.67 -1.67
C THR A 162 14.70 25.44 -0.18
N GLY A 163 14.99 24.24 0.37
CA GLY A 163 14.61 23.88 1.72
C GLY A 163 13.10 23.65 1.90
N ALA A 164 12.32 23.61 0.81
CA ALA A 164 10.87 23.40 0.88
C ALA A 164 10.51 22.16 1.71
N HIS A 165 9.41 22.25 2.45
CA HIS A 165 8.97 21.13 3.30
C HIS A 165 8.41 20.01 2.41
N GLU A 166 9.08 18.85 2.42
CA GLU A 166 8.78 17.73 1.53
C GLU A 166 7.34 17.23 1.65
N VAL A 167 6.77 17.25 2.86
CA VAL A 167 5.38 16.84 3.11
C VAL A 167 4.41 17.72 2.32
N ILE A 168 4.58 19.04 2.40
CA ILE A 168 3.68 19.99 1.71
C ILE A 168 3.83 19.83 0.19
N VAL A 169 5.07 19.77 -0.30
CA VAL A 169 5.34 19.61 -1.74
C VAL A 169 4.75 18.33 -2.26
N THR A 170 4.95 17.20 -1.57
CA THR A 170 4.48 15.89 -2.03
C THR A 170 2.96 15.78 -1.98
N ILE A 171 2.29 16.36 -0.99
CA ILE A 171 0.81 16.43 -0.94
C ILE A 171 0.29 17.26 -2.12
N MET A 172 0.88 18.45 -2.38
CA MET A 172 0.44 19.30 -3.49
C MET A 172 0.65 18.60 -4.84
N LEU A 173 1.77 17.89 -5.02
CA LEU A 173 2.02 17.11 -6.22
C LEU A 173 1.02 15.95 -6.42
N ASN A 174 0.45 15.38 -5.36
CA ASN A 174 -0.63 14.40 -5.50
C ASN A 174 -1.89 15.04 -6.13
N TYR A 175 -2.28 16.23 -5.69
CA TYR A 175 -3.40 16.95 -6.29
C TYR A 175 -3.13 17.34 -7.74
N VAL A 176 -1.90 17.78 -8.05
CA VAL A 176 -1.50 18.06 -9.44
C VAL A 176 -1.59 16.79 -10.28
N ALA A 177 -1.09 15.65 -9.79
CA ALA A 177 -1.16 14.38 -10.50
C ALA A 177 -2.60 13.91 -10.76
N ALA A 178 -3.49 14.04 -9.76
CA ALA A 178 -4.90 13.66 -9.88
C ALA A 178 -5.65 14.53 -10.91
N ASN A 179 -5.38 15.83 -10.96
CA ASN A 179 -5.98 16.70 -11.97
C ASN A 179 -5.32 16.51 -13.35
N PHE A 180 -4.02 16.23 -13.38
CA PHE A 180 -3.29 15.96 -14.62
C PHE A 180 -3.80 14.70 -15.32
N ILE A 181 -4.01 13.59 -14.61
CA ILE A 181 -4.57 12.37 -15.22
C ILE A 181 -6.00 12.59 -15.74
N LEU A 182 -6.83 13.34 -15.01
CA LEU A 182 -8.17 13.70 -15.45
C LEU A 182 -8.13 14.53 -16.75
N TRP A 183 -7.25 15.54 -16.82
CA TRP A 183 -7.05 16.33 -18.04
C TRP A 183 -6.51 15.46 -19.18
N LEU A 184 -5.51 14.62 -18.90
CA LEU A 184 -4.85 13.80 -19.91
C LEU A 184 -5.81 12.82 -20.57
N LEU A 185 -6.68 12.16 -19.77
CA LEU A 185 -7.68 11.20 -20.27
C LEU A 185 -8.78 11.84 -21.12
N ASN A 186 -8.94 13.17 -21.06
CA ASN A 186 -9.85 13.91 -21.94
C ASN A 186 -9.17 14.39 -23.25
N THR A 187 -7.86 14.13 -23.42
CA THR A 187 -7.15 14.46 -24.66
C THR A 187 -7.35 13.39 -25.73
N LYS A 188 -7.28 13.78 -27.00
CA LYS A 188 -7.38 12.83 -28.13
C LYS A 188 -6.31 11.71 -28.10
N ALA A 189 -5.18 11.96 -27.44
CA ALA A 189 -4.08 11.00 -27.36
C ALA A 189 -4.35 9.86 -26.34
N PHE A 190 -5.22 10.09 -25.36
CA PHE A 190 -5.48 9.14 -24.27
C PHE A 190 -6.94 8.72 -24.16
N LEU A 191 -7.88 9.46 -24.75
CA LEU A 191 -9.28 9.07 -24.71
C LEU A 191 -9.52 7.90 -25.67
N ARG A 192 -10.16 6.83 -25.17
CA ARG A 192 -10.55 5.68 -26.00
C ARG A 192 -11.56 6.12 -27.06
N GLU A 193 -11.36 5.71 -28.31
CA GLU A 193 -12.27 6.00 -29.41
C GLU A 193 -13.70 5.54 -29.12
N GLY A 194 -14.66 6.40 -29.46
CA GLY A 194 -16.10 6.11 -29.26
C GLY A 194 -16.61 6.25 -27.84
N ARG A 195 -15.79 6.72 -26.88
CA ARG A 195 -16.19 6.96 -25.50
C ARG A 195 -16.13 8.44 -25.12
N THR A 196 -16.99 8.80 -24.16
CA THR A 196 -17.04 10.15 -23.58
C THR A 196 -16.52 10.18 -22.14
N ASP A 197 -16.49 9.01 -21.46
CA ASP A 197 -15.92 8.87 -20.12
C ASP A 197 -14.37 8.82 -20.19
N PRO A 198 -13.67 9.39 -19.20
CA PRO A 198 -12.22 9.56 -19.20
C PRO A 198 -11.50 8.22 -18.93
N ILE A 199 -11.45 7.36 -19.94
CA ILE A 199 -10.78 6.06 -19.93
C ILE A 199 -9.85 5.96 -21.14
N ALA A 200 -8.61 5.49 -20.91
CA ALA A 200 -7.66 5.24 -21.99
C ALA A 200 -7.97 3.95 -22.76
N PRO A 201 -7.39 3.79 -23.98
CA PRO A 201 -7.39 2.51 -24.64
C PRO A 201 -6.82 1.40 -23.75
N GLU A 202 -7.27 0.16 -23.97
CA GLU A 202 -6.67 -0.97 -23.27
C GLU A 202 -5.24 -1.20 -23.72
N VAL A 203 -4.40 -1.59 -22.77
CA VAL A 203 -3.05 -2.02 -23.08
C VAL A 203 -3.07 -3.28 -23.94
N LEU A 204 -2.22 -3.32 -24.96
CA LEU A 204 -2.16 -4.44 -25.90
C LEU A 204 -1.82 -5.75 -25.17
N PRO A 205 -2.31 -6.91 -25.66
CA PRO A 205 -2.06 -8.20 -25.03
C PRO A 205 -0.57 -8.47 -24.77
N ASN A 206 0.31 -8.03 -25.67
CA ASN A 206 1.76 -8.18 -25.57
C ASN A 206 2.39 -7.40 -24.41
N SER A 207 1.72 -6.37 -23.88
CA SER A 207 2.19 -5.60 -22.73
C SER A 207 1.59 -6.08 -21.40
N ARG A 208 0.62 -6.99 -21.43
CA ARG A 208 -0.01 -7.50 -20.21
C ARG A 208 0.91 -8.44 -19.46
N LEU A 209 0.92 -8.33 -18.14
CA LEU A 209 1.66 -9.26 -17.30
C LEU A 209 1.03 -10.65 -17.34
N PRO A 210 1.84 -11.72 -17.49
CA PRO A 210 1.32 -13.08 -17.55
C PRO A 210 0.60 -13.46 -16.25
N ARG A 211 -0.52 -14.17 -16.36
CA ARG A 211 -1.26 -14.78 -15.25
C ARG A 211 -0.75 -16.20 -15.03
N PHE A 212 -0.69 -16.65 -13.75
CA PHE A 212 -0.07 -17.94 -13.41
C PHE A 212 -1.08 -19.08 -13.27
N PHE A 213 -2.33 -18.79 -12.93
CA PHE A 213 -3.31 -19.83 -12.56
C PHE A 213 -4.50 -19.89 -13.52
N GLY A 214 -4.26 -19.63 -14.80
CA GLY A 214 -5.30 -19.62 -15.82
C GLY A 214 -6.12 -18.34 -15.84
N GLU A 215 -7.19 -18.32 -16.65
CA GLU A 215 -8.03 -17.14 -16.84
C GLU A 215 -8.97 -16.86 -15.65
N GLU A 216 -9.25 -17.88 -14.85
CA GLU A 216 -10.14 -17.78 -13.69
C GLU A 216 -9.54 -16.96 -12.54
N PHE A 217 -8.19 -16.94 -12.43
CA PHE A 217 -7.49 -16.22 -11.39
C PHE A 217 -6.79 -14.99 -11.96
N ARG A 218 -6.93 -13.86 -11.27
CA ARG A 218 -6.33 -12.59 -11.73
C ARG A 218 -4.88 -12.39 -11.31
N VAL A 219 -4.29 -13.33 -10.55
CA VAL A 219 -2.89 -13.25 -10.10
C VAL A 219 -1.94 -13.24 -11.29
N SER A 220 -1.20 -12.14 -11.43
CA SER A 220 -0.21 -11.93 -12.48
C SER A 220 1.22 -11.88 -11.91
N ALA A 221 2.20 -11.75 -12.80
CA ALA A 221 3.60 -11.56 -12.43
C ALA A 221 3.85 -10.31 -11.56
N ALA A 222 2.87 -9.43 -11.40
CA ALA A 222 2.95 -8.25 -10.55
C ALA A 222 3.41 -8.57 -9.12
N ILE A 223 2.91 -9.67 -8.53
CA ILE A 223 3.30 -10.06 -7.17
C ILE A 223 4.78 -10.50 -7.09
N LEU A 224 5.28 -11.22 -8.09
CA LEU A 224 6.69 -11.62 -8.14
C LEU A 224 7.61 -10.41 -8.32
N ILE A 225 7.20 -9.45 -9.16
CA ILE A 225 7.92 -8.18 -9.34
C ILE A 225 7.97 -7.41 -8.01
N ALA A 226 6.87 -7.38 -7.27
CA ALA A 226 6.81 -6.71 -5.97
C ALA A 226 7.70 -7.37 -4.91
N LEU A 227 7.73 -8.71 -4.86
CA LEU A 227 8.62 -9.46 -3.96
C LEU A 227 10.10 -9.30 -4.35
N LEU A 228 10.42 -9.31 -5.64
CA LEU A 228 11.75 -9.02 -6.14
C LEU A 228 12.18 -7.59 -5.77
N ALA A 229 11.30 -6.60 -5.94
CA ALA A 229 11.57 -5.23 -5.54
C ALA A 229 11.81 -5.12 -4.02
N ALA A 230 11.06 -5.84 -3.20
CA ALA A 230 11.26 -5.88 -1.75
C ALA A 230 12.66 -6.45 -1.39
N TRP A 231 13.07 -7.51 -2.08
CA TRP A 231 14.42 -8.06 -1.92
C TRP A 231 15.49 -7.06 -2.38
N LEU A 232 15.33 -6.43 -3.55
CA LEU A 232 16.27 -5.42 -4.06
C LEU A 232 16.38 -4.21 -3.12
N VAL A 233 15.28 -3.71 -2.56
CA VAL A 233 15.29 -2.62 -1.57
C VAL A 233 16.01 -3.07 -0.28
N SER A 234 15.84 -4.32 0.15
CA SER A 234 16.60 -4.86 1.29
C SER A 234 18.12 -4.88 0.99
N VAL A 235 18.50 -5.34 -0.19
CA VAL A 235 19.92 -5.35 -0.62
C VAL A 235 20.44 -3.91 -0.73
N LEU A 236 19.67 -3.00 -1.35
CA LEU A 236 20.01 -1.58 -1.45
C LEU A 236 20.30 -0.99 -0.06
N LEU A 237 19.40 -1.19 0.89
CA LEU A 237 19.52 -0.60 2.22
C LEU A 237 20.66 -1.22 3.05
N ASP A 238 20.89 -2.52 2.94
CA ASP A 238 21.76 -3.23 3.89
C ASP A 238 23.13 -3.61 3.33
N ARG A 239 23.33 -3.58 2.00
CA ARG A 239 24.54 -4.04 1.34
C ARG A 239 25.19 -3.04 0.38
N THR A 240 24.62 -1.81 0.23
CA THR A 240 25.19 -0.83 -0.72
C THR A 240 25.64 0.44 -0.03
N THR A 241 26.59 1.14 -0.65
CA THR A 241 27.03 2.48 -0.22
C THR A 241 25.91 3.51 -0.29
N TRP A 242 25.03 3.42 -1.26
CA TRP A 242 23.85 4.28 -1.40
C TRP A 242 22.89 4.10 -0.22
N GLY A 243 22.58 2.86 0.14
CA GLY A 243 21.72 2.60 1.30
C GLY A 243 22.36 3.04 2.62
N TYR A 244 23.69 2.96 2.73
CA TYR A 244 24.40 3.54 3.86
C TYR A 244 24.22 5.07 3.91
N GLN A 245 24.44 5.77 2.78
CA GLN A 245 24.27 7.23 2.70
C GLN A 245 22.82 7.65 3.03
N PHE A 246 21.83 6.92 2.51
CA PHE A 246 20.42 7.17 2.81
C PHE A 246 20.14 7.10 4.31
N LYS A 247 20.61 6.05 4.98
CA LYS A 247 20.45 5.88 6.43
C LYS A 247 21.25 6.91 7.24
N ALA A 248 22.45 7.26 6.80
CA ALA A 248 23.32 8.21 7.48
C ALA A 248 22.71 9.62 7.43
N VAL A 249 22.28 10.08 6.26
CA VAL A 249 21.61 11.40 6.10
C VAL A 249 20.30 11.44 6.88
N GLY A 250 19.53 10.34 6.88
CA GLY A 250 18.30 10.24 7.66
C GLY A 250 18.50 10.23 9.17
N ALA A 251 19.64 9.71 9.64
CA ALA A 251 19.96 9.69 11.05
C ALA A 251 20.43 11.07 11.57
N ASN A 252 21.32 11.72 10.83
CA ASN A 252 21.82 13.07 11.13
C ASN A 252 22.45 13.70 9.86
N SER A 253 21.76 14.63 9.24
CA SER A 253 22.19 15.28 8.02
C SER A 253 23.46 16.13 8.20
N THR A 254 23.62 16.77 9.37
CA THR A 254 24.82 17.57 9.69
C THR A 254 26.05 16.69 9.82
N ALA A 255 25.95 15.58 10.58
CA ALA A 255 27.06 14.63 10.72
C ALA A 255 27.42 13.98 9.38
N ALA A 256 26.42 13.63 8.55
CA ALA A 256 26.63 13.09 7.22
C ALA A 256 27.39 14.10 6.31
N LYS A 257 27.03 15.39 6.38
CA LYS A 257 27.72 16.45 5.65
C LYS A 257 29.18 16.58 6.10
N THR A 258 29.44 16.54 7.42
CA THR A 258 30.81 16.56 7.97
C THR A 258 31.63 15.35 7.53
N ALA A 259 30.99 14.21 7.35
CA ALA A 259 31.60 12.98 6.79
C ALA A 259 31.77 13.01 5.25
N GLY A 260 31.55 14.17 4.58
CA GLY A 260 31.77 14.36 3.15
C GLY A 260 30.60 13.92 2.25
N MET A 261 29.41 13.60 2.81
CA MET A 261 28.24 13.23 2.01
C MET A 261 27.53 14.47 1.47
N SER A 262 27.16 14.43 0.19
CA SER A 262 26.33 15.49 -0.41
C SER A 262 24.86 15.30 -0.03
N VAL A 263 24.41 15.93 1.06
CA VAL A 263 23.05 15.83 1.56
C VAL A 263 22.00 16.17 0.49
N PRO A 264 22.12 17.25 -0.31
CA PRO A 264 21.16 17.57 -1.36
C PRO A 264 21.05 16.48 -2.43
N PHE A 265 22.18 15.91 -2.84
CA PHE A 265 22.22 14.83 -3.82
C PHE A 265 21.54 13.57 -3.27
N VAL A 266 21.83 13.21 -2.02
CA VAL A 266 21.23 12.04 -1.35
C VAL A 266 19.73 12.21 -1.23
N MET A 267 19.22 13.35 -0.77
CA MET A 267 17.79 13.63 -0.63
C MET A 267 17.06 13.53 -1.97
N THR A 268 17.63 14.14 -3.03
CA THR A 268 17.05 14.08 -4.39
C THR A 268 17.04 12.63 -4.92
N SER A 269 18.15 11.91 -4.76
CA SER A 269 18.29 10.53 -5.23
C SER A 269 17.30 9.59 -4.52
N VAL A 270 17.11 9.74 -3.20
CA VAL A 270 16.10 8.99 -2.45
C VAL A 270 14.72 9.18 -3.05
N MET A 271 14.32 10.45 -3.29
CA MET A 271 12.99 10.76 -3.82
C MET A 271 12.79 10.23 -5.25
N ILE A 272 13.84 10.23 -6.08
CA ILE A 272 13.80 9.62 -7.42
C ILE A 272 13.60 8.11 -7.30
N VAL A 273 14.37 7.42 -6.45
CA VAL A 273 14.24 5.97 -6.26
C VAL A 273 12.87 5.60 -5.66
N CYS A 274 12.39 6.37 -4.67
CA CYS A 274 11.05 6.18 -4.13
C CYS A 274 9.97 6.36 -5.21
N GLY A 275 10.11 7.41 -6.03
CA GLY A 275 9.20 7.66 -7.14
C GLY A 275 9.23 6.54 -8.20
N ALA A 276 10.40 6.01 -8.51
CA ALA A 276 10.55 4.88 -9.44
C ALA A 276 9.87 3.60 -8.90
N ILE A 277 10.01 3.31 -7.60
CA ILE A 277 9.37 2.14 -6.97
C ILE A 277 7.83 2.33 -6.91
N ALA A 278 7.35 3.51 -6.55
CA ALA A 278 5.92 3.81 -6.57
C ALA A 278 5.35 3.79 -7.99
N GLY A 279 6.12 4.32 -8.97
CA GLY A 279 5.78 4.26 -10.40
C GLY A 279 5.74 2.82 -10.93
N LEU A 280 6.65 1.96 -10.46
CA LEU A 280 6.56 0.52 -10.73
C LEU A 280 5.24 -0.06 -10.19
N GLY A 281 4.77 0.39 -9.01
CA GLY A 281 3.46 0.01 -8.48
C GLY A 281 2.31 0.38 -9.41
N GLY A 282 2.32 1.60 -9.96
CA GLY A 282 1.35 2.05 -10.96
C GLY A 282 1.42 1.26 -12.26
N ALA A 283 2.64 0.98 -12.74
CA ALA A 283 2.87 0.20 -13.94
C ALA A 283 2.30 -1.23 -13.81
N VAL A 284 2.64 -1.95 -12.75
CA VAL A 284 2.16 -3.33 -12.56
C VAL A 284 0.65 -3.39 -12.29
N ASN A 285 0.06 -2.33 -11.72
CA ASN A 285 -1.38 -2.24 -11.54
C ASN A 285 -2.11 -2.17 -12.90
N VAL A 286 -1.64 -1.29 -13.80
CA VAL A 286 -2.24 -1.18 -15.14
C VAL A 286 -1.99 -2.43 -15.97
N LEU A 287 -0.75 -2.93 -16.02
CA LEU A 287 -0.37 -4.04 -16.90
C LEU A 287 -0.84 -5.41 -16.37
N GLY A 288 -1.12 -5.52 -15.07
CA GLY A 288 -1.43 -6.80 -14.42
C GLY A 288 -2.86 -6.95 -13.89
N ALA A 289 -3.59 -5.86 -13.69
CA ALA A 289 -4.91 -5.89 -13.05
C ALA A 289 -5.99 -5.09 -13.80
N GLU A 290 -5.72 -3.81 -14.11
CA GLU A 290 -6.73 -2.88 -14.64
C GLU A 290 -6.84 -2.91 -16.17
N TYR A 291 -5.73 -3.15 -16.86
CA TYR A 291 -5.55 -3.16 -18.31
C TYR A 291 -5.93 -1.87 -19.05
N ALA A 292 -6.43 -0.87 -18.36
CA ALA A 292 -6.71 0.45 -18.89
C ALA A 292 -6.43 1.51 -17.84
N LEU A 293 -5.99 2.68 -18.28
CA LEU A 293 -5.79 3.81 -17.41
C LEU A 293 -7.14 4.51 -17.16
N THR A 294 -7.47 4.69 -15.89
CA THR A 294 -8.66 5.41 -15.43
C THR A 294 -8.25 6.50 -14.44
N THR A 295 -9.14 7.46 -14.18
CA THR A 295 -8.90 8.48 -13.14
C THR A 295 -8.72 7.88 -11.76
N GLY A 296 -9.33 6.71 -11.50
CA GLY A 296 -9.26 5.96 -10.24
C GLY A 296 -8.13 4.96 -10.13
N VAL A 297 -7.20 4.88 -11.11
CA VAL A 297 -6.15 3.85 -11.19
C VAL A 297 -5.30 3.69 -9.94
N ALA A 298 -5.06 4.75 -9.22
CA ALA A 298 -4.28 4.72 -7.98
C ALA A 298 -5.15 4.41 -6.74
N GLY A 299 -6.48 4.51 -6.83
CA GLY A 299 -7.35 4.32 -5.68
C GLY A 299 -6.82 5.01 -4.44
N SER A 300 -6.59 4.26 -3.35
CA SER A 300 -5.94 4.71 -2.11
C SER A 300 -4.51 4.18 -1.94
N PHE A 301 -3.92 3.50 -2.95
CA PHE A 301 -2.64 2.80 -2.79
C PHE A 301 -1.52 3.67 -2.23
N GLY A 302 -1.40 4.92 -2.68
CA GLY A 302 -0.35 5.82 -2.20
C GLY A 302 -0.54 6.25 -0.75
N PHE A 303 -1.76 6.41 -0.29
CA PHE A 303 -2.08 6.74 1.11
C PHE A 303 -1.99 5.51 2.01
N ASP A 304 -2.51 4.38 1.56
CA ASP A 304 -2.41 3.10 2.28
C ASP A 304 -0.94 2.67 2.43
N ALA A 305 -0.08 3.04 1.48
CA ALA A 305 1.35 2.82 1.51
C ALA A 305 2.04 3.40 2.75
N ILE A 306 1.58 4.57 3.23
CA ILE A 306 2.11 5.20 4.45
C ILE A 306 1.86 4.29 5.65
N THR A 307 0.64 3.82 5.76
CA THR A 307 0.19 2.91 6.79
C THR A 307 0.95 1.59 6.77
N VAL A 308 1.07 0.99 5.59
CA VAL A 308 1.82 -0.25 5.36
C VAL A 308 3.29 -0.08 5.72
N ALA A 309 3.91 1.05 5.37
CA ALA A 309 5.30 1.35 5.72
C ALA A 309 5.50 1.52 7.23
N LEU A 310 4.58 2.21 7.92
CA LEU A 310 4.61 2.40 9.36
C LEU A 310 4.41 1.07 10.10
N LEU A 311 3.39 0.29 9.73
CA LEU A 311 3.12 -1.03 10.29
C LEU A 311 4.30 -1.98 10.07
N GLY A 312 4.89 -1.97 8.88
CA GLY A 312 6.09 -2.70 8.51
C GLY A 312 7.38 -2.17 9.15
N ARG A 313 7.29 -1.08 9.97
CA ARG A 313 8.45 -0.41 10.61
C ARG A 313 9.54 -0.02 9.60
N ALA A 314 9.13 0.38 8.42
CA ALA A 314 9.99 0.71 7.29
C ALA A 314 11.06 -0.36 6.99
N LYS A 315 10.76 -1.65 7.23
CA LYS A 315 11.58 -2.80 6.86
C LYS A 315 10.95 -3.50 5.66
N PRO A 316 11.70 -3.86 4.59
CA PRO A 316 11.11 -4.43 3.39
C PRO A 316 10.23 -5.67 3.65
N LEU A 317 10.69 -6.63 4.44
CA LEU A 317 9.89 -7.79 4.82
C LEU A 317 8.64 -7.39 5.63
N GLY A 318 8.76 -6.41 6.53
CA GLY A 318 7.63 -5.90 7.29
C GLY A 318 6.58 -5.25 6.39
N VAL A 319 7.02 -4.49 5.38
CA VAL A 319 6.15 -3.88 4.37
C VAL A 319 5.39 -4.94 3.59
N VAL A 320 6.06 -6.01 3.15
CA VAL A 320 5.43 -7.14 2.45
C VAL A 320 4.31 -7.75 3.30
N LEU A 321 4.60 -8.10 4.55
CA LEU A 321 3.60 -8.71 5.46
C LEU A 321 2.44 -7.75 5.76
N SER A 322 2.74 -6.46 5.97
CA SER A 322 1.72 -5.44 6.22
C SER A 322 0.83 -5.22 5.00
N ALA A 323 1.41 -5.22 3.79
CA ALA A 323 0.66 -5.07 2.55
C ALA A 323 -0.29 -6.26 2.31
N PHE A 324 0.13 -7.49 2.58
CA PHE A 324 -0.77 -8.65 2.53
C PHE A 324 -1.92 -8.52 3.51
N LEU A 325 -1.66 -8.08 4.75
CA LEU A 325 -2.71 -7.86 5.74
C LEU A 325 -3.71 -6.81 5.26
N PHE A 326 -3.23 -5.66 4.77
CA PHE A 326 -4.09 -4.56 4.32
C PHE A 326 -4.87 -4.92 3.05
N ALA A 327 -4.23 -5.60 2.10
CA ALA A 327 -4.91 -6.11 0.91
C ALA A 327 -6.02 -7.10 1.27
N GLY A 328 -5.75 -8.03 2.20
CA GLY A 328 -6.75 -8.96 2.71
C GLY A 328 -7.92 -8.28 3.41
N LEU A 329 -7.64 -7.28 4.26
CA LEU A 329 -8.69 -6.48 4.90
C LEU A 329 -9.54 -5.71 3.87
N ARG A 330 -8.92 -5.18 2.81
CA ARG A 330 -9.60 -4.44 1.75
C ARG A 330 -10.51 -5.35 0.93
N VAL A 331 -9.99 -6.47 0.43
CA VAL A 331 -10.73 -7.43 -0.39
C VAL A 331 -11.79 -8.15 0.44
N GLY A 332 -11.42 -8.61 1.64
CA GLY A 332 -12.35 -9.23 2.58
C GLY A 332 -13.45 -8.29 3.04
N GLY A 333 -13.13 -6.99 3.21
CA GLY A 333 -14.11 -5.96 3.56
C GLY A 333 -15.19 -5.78 2.49
N GLN A 334 -14.85 -5.87 1.21
CA GLN A 334 -15.82 -5.84 0.12
C GLN A 334 -16.78 -7.03 0.18
N MET A 335 -16.27 -8.23 0.48
CA MET A 335 -17.09 -9.42 0.65
C MET A 335 -17.96 -9.34 1.91
N MET A 336 -17.41 -8.79 3.01
CA MET A 336 -18.16 -8.54 4.22
C MET A 336 -19.34 -7.61 3.95
N GLN A 337 -19.12 -6.48 3.27
CA GLN A 337 -20.18 -5.56 2.86
C GLN A 337 -21.26 -6.28 2.02
N ALA A 338 -20.83 -7.06 1.01
CA ALA A 338 -21.76 -7.74 0.10
C ALA A 338 -22.62 -8.81 0.79
N ARG A 339 -22.13 -9.43 1.89
CA ARG A 339 -22.83 -10.54 2.57
C ARG A 339 -23.57 -10.15 3.84
N THR A 340 -23.12 -9.13 4.52
CA THR A 340 -23.65 -8.75 5.85
C THR A 340 -24.16 -7.32 5.92
N ASP A 341 -24.22 -6.60 4.79
CA ASP A 341 -24.60 -5.19 4.70
C ASP A 341 -23.78 -4.26 5.64
N THR A 342 -22.64 -4.76 6.15
CA THR A 342 -21.75 -3.99 7.02
C THR A 342 -21.01 -2.95 6.19
N PRO A 343 -21.09 -1.64 6.52
CA PRO A 343 -20.42 -0.60 5.74
C PRO A 343 -18.91 -0.79 5.66
N LEU A 344 -18.32 -0.53 4.48
CA LEU A 344 -16.86 -0.59 4.27
C LEU A 344 -16.10 0.35 5.20
N ASP A 345 -16.72 1.47 5.60
CA ASP A 345 -16.11 2.43 6.51
C ASP A 345 -15.72 1.81 7.85
N LEU A 346 -16.44 0.79 8.33
CA LEU A 346 -16.08 0.06 9.54
C LEU A 346 -14.77 -0.71 9.38
N ILE A 347 -14.46 -1.21 8.19
CA ILE A 347 -13.16 -1.83 7.92
C ILE A 347 -12.05 -0.78 7.93
N LEU A 348 -12.29 0.40 7.37
CA LEU A 348 -11.32 1.51 7.43
C LEU A 348 -11.05 1.91 8.89
N ILE A 349 -12.09 1.91 9.75
CA ILE A 349 -11.92 2.15 11.20
C ILE A 349 -11.08 1.04 11.84
N VAL A 350 -11.33 -0.23 11.54
CA VAL A 350 -10.52 -1.36 12.04
C VAL A 350 -9.06 -1.21 11.60
N GLN A 351 -8.81 -0.86 10.35
CA GLN A 351 -7.47 -0.59 9.84
C GLN A 351 -6.80 0.56 10.61
N ALA A 352 -7.52 1.67 10.81
CA ALA A 352 -7.02 2.82 11.55
C ALA A 352 -6.71 2.47 13.02
N LEU A 353 -7.53 1.65 13.67
CA LEU A 353 -7.30 1.16 15.03
C LEU A 353 -6.05 0.26 15.11
N ILE A 354 -5.85 -0.63 14.13
CA ILE A 354 -4.64 -1.45 14.05
C ILE A 354 -3.40 -0.56 14.00
N ILE A 355 -3.42 0.48 13.15
CA ILE A 355 -2.31 1.43 13.04
C ILE A 355 -2.10 2.16 14.36
N LEU A 356 -3.17 2.73 14.93
CA LEU A 356 -3.12 3.50 16.15
C LEU A 356 -2.47 2.70 17.28
N PHE A 357 -2.91 1.46 17.51
CA PHE A 357 -2.38 0.63 18.60
C PHE A 357 -0.95 0.15 18.34
N ILE A 358 -0.56 -0.06 17.09
CA ILE A 358 0.82 -0.42 16.75
C ILE A 358 1.74 0.79 16.80
N ALA A 359 1.27 1.97 16.39
CA ALA A 359 2.03 3.21 16.44
C ALA A 359 2.16 3.77 17.87
N ALA A 360 1.18 3.51 18.72
CA ALA A 360 1.16 3.96 20.12
C ALA A 360 1.24 2.79 21.12
N PRO A 361 2.40 2.10 21.23
CA PRO A 361 2.57 0.95 22.13
C PRO A 361 2.30 1.28 23.60
N ALA A 362 2.45 2.54 23.98
CA ALA A 362 2.18 3.00 25.35
C ALA A 362 0.70 2.86 25.73
N LEU A 363 -0.22 3.10 24.78
CA LEU A 363 -1.66 2.90 24.98
C LEU A 363 -1.98 1.42 25.27
N VAL A 364 -1.44 0.51 24.44
CA VAL A 364 -1.66 -0.92 24.61
C VAL A 364 -1.08 -1.41 25.95
N LYS A 365 0.12 -0.93 26.32
CA LYS A 365 0.73 -1.24 27.63
C LYS A 365 -0.13 -0.74 28.78
N GLY A 366 -0.70 0.44 28.67
CA GLY A 366 -1.59 1.02 29.68
C GLY A 366 -2.86 0.20 29.85
N ILE A 367 -3.53 -0.15 28.73
CA ILE A 367 -4.78 -0.94 28.73
C ILE A 367 -4.54 -2.32 29.37
N PHE A 368 -3.48 -3.03 28.95
CA PHE A 368 -3.15 -4.37 29.44
C PHE A 368 -2.27 -4.39 30.69
N ARG A 369 -1.97 -3.23 31.30
CA ARG A 369 -1.13 -3.07 32.52
C ARG A 369 0.21 -3.83 32.44
N LEU A 370 0.84 -3.87 31.26
CA LEU A 370 2.10 -4.60 31.05
C LEU A 370 3.29 -3.84 31.63
N LYS A 371 3.80 -4.32 32.76
CA LYS A 371 5.06 -3.85 33.40
C LYS A 371 6.22 -4.61 32.74
N ASN A 372 7.22 -4.01 32.11
CA ASN A 372 8.45 -4.65 31.60
C ASN A 372 8.43 -5.23 30.15
N VAL A 373 7.58 -4.78 29.24
CA VAL A 373 7.80 -5.05 27.82
C VAL A 373 8.53 -3.85 27.22
N SER A 374 9.83 -4.00 26.91
CA SER A 374 10.60 -2.95 26.23
C SER A 374 9.92 -2.64 24.89
N ALA A 375 9.37 -1.43 24.74
CA ALA A 375 9.07 -0.92 23.43
C ALA A 375 10.41 -0.84 22.70
N SER A 376 10.60 -1.62 21.63
CA SER A 376 11.64 -1.25 20.68
C SER A 376 11.28 0.15 20.23
N THR A 377 12.03 1.14 20.67
CA THR A 377 11.85 2.55 20.33
C THR A 377 11.74 2.65 18.81
N GLY A 378 10.49 2.75 18.35
CA GLY A 378 10.21 3.00 16.97
C GLY A 378 10.73 4.38 16.61
N MET A 379 11.09 4.60 15.39
CA MET A 379 11.57 5.83 14.76
C MET A 379 10.61 7.04 14.88
N ALA A 380 9.71 7.06 15.86
CA ALA A 380 8.60 8.02 15.92
C ALA A 380 8.95 9.39 16.50
N ALA A 381 10.19 9.71 16.84
CA ALA A 381 10.42 10.95 17.58
C ALA A 381 11.60 11.82 17.16
N LYS A 382 12.34 11.50 16.12
CA LYS A 382 13.51 12.32 15.72
C LYS A 382 13.33 13.21 14.49
N GLY A 383 12.16 13.20 13.87
CA GLY A 383 11.91 13.98 12.65
C GLY A 383 11.32 15.39 12.85
N TRP A 384 11.04 15.81 14.08
CA TRP A 384 10.35 17.09 14.34
C TRP A 384 11.21 18.18 14.98
N ASN A 385 12.44 17.88 15.35
CA ASN A 385 13.39 18.88 15.90
C ASN A 385 14.62 18.94 14.98
N GLY A 386 14.58 19.82 14.01
CA GLY A 386 15.72 20.17 13.17
C GLY A 386 15.40 21.34 12.28
#